data_95bfcb71e6442d70a5a59d772d040b8b
#
_entry.id   95bfcb71e6442d70a5a59d772d040b8b
#
_cell.length_a   1.000
_cell.length_b   1.000
_cell.length_c   1.000
_cell.angle_alpha   90.00
_cell.angle_beta   90.00
_cell.angle_gamma   90.00
#
_symmetry.space_group_name_H-M   'P 1'
#
loop_
_entity.id
_entity.type
_entity.pdbx_description
1 polymer ?
#
loop_
_entity_poly.entity_id
_entity_poly.type
_entity_poly.pdbx_seq_one_letter_code
_entity_poly.pdbx_strand_id
1 'polypeptide(L)'
;MDKPVNADQFKLGMRGLAHAVSIIAAAHGGRRYGMTATAVCSVAAQPPTLLVCLNRKSATHTGVAKSRAFSVNLLRAEDSDLSNLFSGAQSGEKRFDSREWSKLATGSPVLVDALVSFDCRVTKKLAHGSHTVFLGQVQQVLFGKKGKPLLYAEGQFAKLASLAHGEPLPEGLDYWGF
;
A
#
# COMPACT_ATOMS: atom_id res chain seq x y z
N MET A 1 11.94 23.80 28.92
CA MET A 1 12.38 22.94 27.81
C MET A 1 11.29 21.92 27.54
N ASP A 2 10.68 21.95 26.37
CA ASP A 2 9.66 21.00 25.98
C ASP A 2 10.27 19.59 25.91
N LYS A 3 9.60 18.61 26.51
CA LYS A 3 10.04 17.23 26.41
C LYS A 3 9.91 16.74 24.96
N PRO A 4 10.91 16.04 24.41
CA PRO A 4 10.79 15.48 23.07
C PRO A 4 9.60 14.53 22.98
N VAL A 5 8.95 14.51 21.81
CA VAL A 5 7.80 13.63 21.53
C VAL A 5 8.17 12.17 21.78
N ASN A 6 7.36 11.47 22.56
CA ASN A 6 7.51 10.04 22.76
C ASN A 6 6.72 9.22 21.71
N ALA A 7 7.00 7.90 21.65
CA ALA A 7 6.39 7.00 20.68
C ALA A 7 4.85 6.94 20.78
N ASP A 8 4.28 7.09 21.97
CA ASP A 8 2.84 6.97 22.16
C ASP A 8 2.11 8.24 21.74
N GLN A 9 2.69 9.43 22.00
CA GLN A 9 2.19 10.69 21.45
C GLN A 9 2.25 10.69 19.93
N PHE A 10 3.32 10.20 19.33
CA PHE A 10 3.43 10.05 17.88
C PHE A 10 2.35 9.13 17.31
N LYS A 11 2.18 7.92 17.89
CA LYS A 11 1.14 6.96 17.47
C LYS A 11 -0.27 7.55 17.61
N LEU A 12 -0.53 8.29 18.70
CA LEU A 12 -1.83 8.95 18.90
C LEU A 12 -2.09 9.98 17.80
N GLY A 13 -1.11 10.83 17.48
CA GLY A 13 -1.22 11.79 16.38
C GLY A 13 -1.45 11.10 15.02
N MET A 14 -0.76 9.98 14.75
CA MET A 14 -0.92 9.23 13.50
C MET A 14 -2.32 8.61 13.33
N ARG A 15 -3.07 8.37 14.43
CA ARG A 15 -4.45 7.88 14.34
C ARG A 15 -5.41 8.86 13.68
N GLY A 16 -5.11 10.15 13.73
CA GLY A 16 -5.94 11.19 13.08
C GLY A 16 -5.81 11.22 11.55
N LEU A 17 -4.88 10.45 10.97
CA LEU A 17 -4.70 10.39 9.52
C LEU A 17 -5.54 9.25 8.93
N ALA A 18 -6.38 9.60 7.94
CA ALA A 18 -7.07 8.61 7.13
C ALA A 18 -6.16 8.15 5.97
N HIS A 19 -5.95 6.85 5.87
CA HIS A 19 -5.11 6.25 4.84
C HIS A 19 -5.89 5.23 4.03
N ALA A 20 -5.61 5.15 2.73
CA ALA A 20 -6.06 4.04 1.92
C ALA A 20 -5.30 2.76 2.29
N VAL A 21 -6.01 1.64 2.35
CA VAL A 21 -5.44 0.34 2.68
C VAL A 21 -5.02 -0.39 1.42
N SER A 22 -3.80 -0.88 1.40
CA SER A 22 -3.24 -1.64 0.28
C SER A 22 -2.59 -2.94 0.76
N ILE A 23 -2.51 -3.93 -0.12
CA ILE A 23 -1.59 -5.06 0.05
C ILE A 23 -0.35 -4.79 -0.77
N ILE A 24 0.81 -4.77 -0.11
CA ILE A 24 2.10 -4.77 -0.78
C ILE A 24 2.51 -6.22 -0.99
N ALA A 25 2.77 -6.61 -2.24
CA ALA A 25 3.17 -7.96 -2.55
C ALA A 25 4.48 -8.00 -3.36
N ALA A 26 5.21 -9.09 -3.24
CA ALA A 26 6.45 -9.36 -3.97
C ALA A 26 6.59 -10.87 -4.20
N ALA A 27 7.42 -11.27 -5.17
CA ALA A 27 7.77 -12.65 -5.39
C ALA A 27 9.29 -12.81 -5.53
N HIS A 28 9.87 -13.81 -4.87
CA HIS A 28 11.28 -14.13 -4.98
C HIS A 28 11.54 -15.61 -4.66
N GLY A 29 12.37 -16.28 -5.47
CA GLY A 29 12.74 -17.69 -5.24
C GLY A 29 11.55 -18.64 -5.21
N GLY A 30 10.55 -18.44 -6.06
CA GLY A 30 9.34 -19.26 -6.12
C GLY A 30 8.32 -19.00 -5.01
N ARG A 31 8.57 -18.06 -4.10
CA ARG A 31 7.67 -17.72 -2.97
C ARG A 31 7.02 -16.36 -3.16
N ARG A 32 5.75 -16.25 -2.75
CA ARG A 32 5.00 -15.00 -2.68
C ARG A 32 5.08 -14.41 -1.27
N TYR A 33 5.23 -13.11 -1.20
CA TYR A 33 5.28 -12.31 0.03
C TYR A 33 4.22 -11.22 -0.06
N GLY A 34 3.54 -10.94 1.02
CA GLY A 34 2.55 -9.87 1.04
C GLY A 34 2.28 -9.38 2.45
N MET A 35 1.88 -8.13 2.60
CA MET A 35 1.41 -7.57 3.87
C MET A 35 0.46 -6.41 3.60
N THR A 36 -0.48 -6.21 4.49
CA THR A 36 -1.30 -5.00 4.53
C THR A 36 -0.44 -3.81 4.94
N ALA A 37 -0.60 -2.71 4.24
CA ALA A 37 0.09 -1.47 4.53
C ALA A 37 -0.80 -0.26 4.18
N THR A 38 -0.62 0.80 4.94
CA THR A 38 -1.19 2.13 4.71
C THR A 38 -0.12 3.15 4.30
N ALA A 39 1.15 2.82 4.50
CA ALA A 39 2.28 3.68 4.20
C ALA A 39 2.66 3.63 2.72
N VAL A 40 1.79 4.16 1.87
CA VAL A 40 1.94 4.30 0.42
C VAL A 40 1.72 5.75 0.05
N CYS A 41 2.56 6.30 -0.81
CA CYS A 41 2.42 7.66 -1.31
C CYS A 41 2.92 7.75 -2.77
N SER A 42 2.30 8.62 -3.56
CA SER A 42 2.82 9.04 -4.85
C SER A 42 4.05 9.93 -4.65
N VAL A 43 5.02 9.85 -5.55
CA VAL A 43 6.28 10.62 -5.49
C VAL A 43 6.43 11.52 -6.70
N ALA A 44 6.17 11.01 -7.89
CA ALA A 44 6.27 11.75 -9.13
C ALA A 44 5.41 11.08 -10.22
N ALA A 45 4.91 11.89 -11.17
CA ALA A 45 4.28 11.38 -12.38
C ALA A 45 5.29 11.08 -13.50
N GLN A 46 6.45 11.76 -13.51
CA GLN A 46 7.50 11.57 -14.52
C GLN A 46 8.89 11.45 -13.89
N PRO A 47 9.44 10.23 -13.85
CA PRO A 47 8.78 8.94 -14.15
C PRO A 47 7.74 8.57 -13.08
N PRO A 48 6.67 7.85 -13.43
CA PRO A 48 5.63 7.48 -12.48
C PRO A 48 6.24 6.64 -11.34
N THR A 49 6.18 7.17 -10.12
CA THR A 49 6.90 6.62 -8.96
C THR A 49 6.04 6.66 -7.71
N LEU A 50 6.00 5.53 -7.02
CA LEU A 50 5.38 5.39 -5.68
C LEU A 50 6.47 5.14 -4.63
N LEU A 51 6.18 5.51 -3.39
CA LEU A 51 6.92 5.02 -2.23
C LEU A 51 6.07 4.06 -1.41
N VAL A 52 6.74 3.08 -0.79
CA VAL A 52 6.18 2.25 0.28
C VAL A 52 7.16 2.19 1.44
N CYS A 53 6.64 2.21 2.68
CA CYS A 53 7.45 2.11 3.87
C CYS A 53 7.18 0.76 4.56
N LEU A 54 8.19 -0.11 4.63
CA LEU A 54 8.05 -1.47 5.13
C LEU A 54 8.91 -1.71 6.35
N ASN A 55 8.33 -2.37 7.37
CA ASN A 55 9.08 -2.80 8.54
C ASN A 55 10.13 -3.84 8.16
N ARG A 56 11.39 -3.62 8.56
CA ARG A 56 12.55 -4.46 8.23
C ARG A 56 12.44 -5.90 8.78
N LYS A 57 11.60 -6.12 9.80
CA LYS A 57 11.35 -7.45 10.36
C LYS A 57 10.30 -8.25 9.57
N SER A 58 9.57 -7.61 8.62
CA SER A 58 8.55 -8.31 7.84
C SER A 58 9.16 -9.19 6.76
N ALA A 59 8.54 -10.35 6.52
CA ALA A 59 8.93 -11.22 5.41
C ALA A 59 8.76 -10.51 4.04
N THR A 60 7.75 -9.64 3.93
CA THR A 60 7.50 -8.86 2.70
C THR A 60 8.64 -7.88 2.41
N HIS A 61 9.19 -7.21 3.45
CA HIS A 61 10.40 -6.41 3.28
C HIS A 61 11.54 -7.22 2.66
N THR A 62 11.77 -8.45 3.18
CA THR A 62 12.81 -9.34 2.64
C THR A 62 12.52 -9.72 1.19
N GLY A 63 11.26 -10.03 0.86
CA GLY A 63 10.82 -10.31 -0.51
C GLY A 63 11.13 -9.16 -1.46
N VAL A 64 10.68 -7.94 -1.12
CA VAL A 64 10.92 -6.73 -1.91
C VAL A 64 12.40 -6.40 -2.07
N ALA A 65 13.17 -6.52 -0.98
CA ALA A 65 14.61 -6.23 -1.02
C ALA A 65 15.39 -7.18 -1.93
N LYS A 66 14.98 -8.47 -1.98
CA LYS A 66 15.61 -9.50 -2.81
C LYS A 66 15.15 -9.47 -4.27
N SER A 67 13.84 -9.33 -4.52
CA SER A 67 13.28 -9.26 -5.89
C SER A 67 13.57 -7.94 -6.58
N ARG A 68 13.79 -6.87 -5.81
CA ARG A 68 13.86 -5.48 -6.29
C ARG A 68 12.60 -5.06 -7.04
N ALA A 69 11.46 -5.63 -6.66
CA ALA A 69 10.15 -5.35 -7.23
C ALA A 69 9.07 -5.54 -6.18
N PHE A 70 7.96 -4.85 -6.37
CA PHE A 70 6.77 -5.01 -5.55
C PHE A 70 5.53 -4.57 -6.31
N SER A 71 4.36 -5.03 -5.87
CA SER A 71 3.08 -4.45 -6.28
C SER A 71 2.42 -3.72 -5.12
N VAL A 72 1.63 -2.70 -5.45
CA VAL A 72 0.71 -2.01 -4.54
C VAL A 72 -0.69 -2.31 -5.02
N ASN A 73 -1.48 -3.00 -4.22
CA ASN A 73 -2.84 -3.43 -4.57
C ASN A 73 -3.83 -2.71 -3.66
N LEU A 74 -4.48 -1.67 -4.17
CA LEU A 74 -5.41 -0.83 -3.42
C LEU A 74 -6.73 -1.56 -3.19
N LEU A 75 -7.09 -1.76 -1.93
CA LEU A 75 -8.25 -2.54 -1.52
C LEU A 75 -9.55 -1.74 -1.64
N ARG A 76 -10.64 -2.46 -1.93
CA ARG A 76 -12.00 -1.93 -1.91
C ARG A 76 -12.58 -1.98 -0.50
N ALA A 77 -13.59 -1.19 -0.22
CA ALA A 77 -14.23 -1.10 1.09
C ALA A 77 -14.76 -2.44 1.63
N GLU A 78 -15.12 -3.36 0.73
CA GLU A 78 -15.58 -4.72 1.07
C GLU A 78 -14.44 -5.73 1.34
N ASP A 79 -13.18 -5.35 1.16
CA ASP A 79 -12.02 -6.26 1.28
C ASP A 79 -11.34 -6.18 2.67
N SER A 80 -12.06 -5.76 3.72
CA SER A 80 -11.53 -5.69 5.09
C SER A 80 -11.01 -7.04 5.60
N ASP A 81 -11.68 -8.14 5.25
CA ASP A 81 -11.25 -9.50 5.62
C ASP A 81 -9.91 -9.86 4.97
N LEU A 82 -9.75 -9.49 3.69
CA LEU A 82 -8.48 -9.67 2.99
C LEU A 82 -7.36 -8.85 3.64
N SER A 83 -7.65 -7.60 4.03
CA SER A 83 -6.71 -6.76 4.78
C SER A 83 -6.28 -7.43 6.08
N ASN A 84 -7.22 -7.98 6.86
CA ASN A 84 -6.93 -8.69 8.11
C ASN A 84 -6.07 -9.94 7.87
N LEU A 85 -6.35 -10.69 6.82
CA LEU A 85 -5.59 -11.88 6.44
C LEU A 85 -4.11 -11.54 6.15
N PHE A 86 -3.83 -10.39 5.53
CA PHE A 86 -2.48 -9.93 5.20
C PHE A 86 -1.83 -9.08 6.30
N SER A 87 -2.55 -8.70 7.37
CA SER A 87 -1.99 -7.93 8.49
C SER A 87 -1.28 -8.78 9.56
N GLY A 88 -1.34 -10.11 9.48
CA GLY A 88 -0.62 -11.00 10.39
C GLY A 88 -1.40 -12.15 11.00
N ALA A 89 -2.71 -12.26 10.75
CA ALA A 89 -3.54 -13.35 11.29
C ALA A 89 -3.13 -14.74 10.78
N GLN A 90 -2.53 -14.81 9.59
CA GLN A 90 -1.91 -16.01 9.02
C GLN A 90 -0.57 -15.66 8.42
N SER A 91 0.43 -16.46 8.72
CA SER A 91 1.74 -16.38 8.04
C SER A 91 1.78 -17.35 6.86
N GLY A 92 2.53 -16.96 5.81
CA GLY A 92 2.82 -17.87 4.72
C GLY A 92 2.08 -17.60 3.43
N GLU A 93 2.21 -18.53 2.50
CA GLU A 93 1.77 -18.38 1.12
C GLU A 93 0.28 -18.64 0.92
N LYS A 94 -0.33 -19.46 1.79
CA LYS A 94 -1.75 -19.85 1.71
C LYS A 94 -2.74 -18.68 1.68
N ARG A 95 -2.38 -17.52 2.24
CA ARG A 95 -3.25 -16.33 2.19
C ARG A 95 -3.50 -15.80 0.78
N PHE A 96 -2.60 -16.11 -0.16
CA PHE A 96 -2.81 -15.77 -1.57
C PHE A 96 -3.87 -16.65 -2.24
N ASP A 97 -4.23 -17.79 -1.66
CA ASP A 97 -5.23 -18.71 -2.22
C ASP A 97 -6.67 -18.20 -2.00
N SER A 98 -6.86 -17.17 -1.17
CA SER A 98 -8.17 -16.58 -0.86
C SER A 98 -8.74 -15.70 -1.98
N ARG A 99 -7.93 -15.31 -2.96
CA ARG A 99 -8.30 -14.44 -4.09
C ARG A 99 -7.50 -14.81 -5.34
N GLU A 100 -7.94 -14.28 -6.46
CA GLU A 100 -7.22 -14.41 -7.73
C GLU A 100 -6.08 -13.39 -7.81
N TRP A 101 -4.87 -13.88 -8.08
CA TRP A 101 -3.67 -13.09 -8.26
C TRP A 101 -3.06 -13.37 -9.64
N SER A 102 -2.67 -12.31 -10.33
CA SER A 102 -1.97 -12.35 -11.60
C SER A 102 -0.53 -11.84 -11.44
N LYS A 103 0.19 -11.72 -12.53
CA LYS A 103 1.54 -11.14 -12.61
C LYS A 103 1.59 -10.18 -13.79
N LEU A 104 2.31 -9.07 -13.59
CA LEU A 104 2.60 -8.12 -14.66
C LEU A 104 4.10 -8.12 -14.97
N ALA A 105 4.65 -6.99 -15.43
CA ALA A 105 6.02 -6.88 -15.96
C ALA A 105 7.12 -7.30 -14.97
N THR A 106 6.95 -7.06 -13.66
CA THR A 106 7.98 -7.40 -12.67
C THR A 106 7.87 -8.82 -12.14
N GLY A 107 6.73 -9.49 -12.36
CA GLY A 107 6.42 -10.79 -11.79
C GLY A 107 5.94 -10.74 -10.34
N SER A 108 5.78 -9.56 -9.74
CA SER A 108 5.16 -9.41 -8.42
C SER A 108 3.68 -9.79 -8.50
N PRO A 109 3.11 -10.44 -7.46
CA PRO A 109 1.68 -10.76 -7.44
C PRO A 109 0.83 -9.49 -7.47
N VAL A 110 -0.13 -9.40 -8.40
CA VAL A 110 -1.12 -8.34 -8.47
C VAL A 110 -2.52 -8.90 -8.23
N LEU A 111 -3.30 -8.25 -7.38
CA LEU A 111 -4.67 -8.65 -7.05
C LEU A 111 -5.60 -8.24 -8.19
N VAL A 112 -6.25 -9.23 -8.82
CA VAL A 112 -7.05 -9.02 -10.04
C VAL A 112 -8.27 -8.14 -9.80
N ASP A 113 -8.90 -8.27 -8.64
CA ASP A 113 -10.13 -7.55 -8.28
C ASP A 113 -9.90 -6.37 -7.31
N ALA A 114 -8.67 -5.90 -7.14
CA ALA A 114 -8.38 -4.64 -6.45
C ALA A 114 -9.03 -3.44 -7.18
N LEU A 115 -9.11 -2.27 -6.53
CA LEU A 115 -9.47 -1.03 -7.24
C LEU A 115 -8.46 -0.74 -8.35
N VAL A 116 -7.19 -0.79 -7.98
CA VAL A 116 -6.05 -0.63 -8.88
C VAL A 116 -4.84 -1.34 -8.28
N SER A 117 -4.05 -1.98 -9.13
CA SER A 117 -2.78 -2.58 -8.79
C SER A 117 -1.66 -1.94 -9.59
N PHE A 118 -0.63 -1.46 -8.90
CA PHE A 118 0.58 -0.89 -9.50
C PHE A 118 1.71 -1.89 -9.40
N ASP A 119 2.30 -2.26 -10.52
CA ASP A 119 3.47 -3.14 -10.58
C ASP A 119 4.73 -2.29 -10.68
N CYS A 120 5.63 -2.39 -9.68
CA CYS A 120 6.71 -1.45 -9.46
C CYS A 120 8.08 -2.13 -9.42
N ARG A 121 9.07 -1.52 -10.06
CA ARG A 121 10.49 -1.85 -9.92
C ARG A 121 11.17 -0.90 -8.95
N VAL A 122 11.86 -1.44 -7.95
CA VAL A 122 12.60 -0.63 -6.96
C VAL A 122 13.75 0.11 -7.63
N THR A 123 13.74 1.42 -7.53
CA THR A 123 14.81 2.33 -8.02
C THR A 123 15.73 2.79 -6.91
N LYS A 124 15.17 3.10 -5.72
CA LYS A 124 15.92 3.54 -4.54
C LYS A 124 15.35 2.89 -3.28
N LYS A 125 16.19 2.77 -2.26
CA LYS A 125 15.79 2.38 -0.92
C LYS A 125 16.56 3.19 0.11
N LEU A 126 15.88 3.57 1.20
CA LEU A 126 16.45 4.29 2.34
C LEU A 126 16.02 3.60 3.63
N ALA A 127 16.97 3.09 4.39
CA ALA A 127 16.70 2.53 5.70
C ALA A 127 16.66 3.66 6.75
N HIS A 128 15.61 3.68 7.59
CA HIS A 128 15.50 4.58 8.71
C HIS A 128 14.82 3.88 9.89
N GLY A 129 15.46 3.86 11.04
CA GLY A 129 14.95 3.17 12.24
C GLY A 129 14.59 1.71 11.96
N SER A 130 13.36 1.34 12.28
CA SER A 130 12.83 -0.02 12.08
C SER A 130 12.31 -0.28 10.66
N HIS A 131 12.31 0.71 9.78
CA HIS A 131 11.69 0.65 8.46
C HIS A 131 12.69 0.92 7.32
N THR A 132 12.27 0.55 6.13
CA THR A 132 12.90 0.94 4.87
C THR A 132 11.85 1.57 3.97
N VAL A 133 12.13 2.76 3.47
CA VAL A 133 11.40 3.39 2.37
C VAL A 133 11.94 2.82 1.07
N PHE A 134 11.06 2.26 0.24
CA PHE A 134 11.37 1.83 -1.13
C PHE A 134 10.69 2.78 -2.11
N LEU A 135 11.44 3.33 -3.04
CA LEU A 135 10.90 4.03 -4.21
C LEU A 135 10.78 3.03 -5.35
N GLY A 136 9.58 2.91 -5.89
CA GLY A 136 9.27 2.01 -7.00
C GLY A 136 8.75 2.77 -8.21
N GLN A 137 9.47 2.69 -9.33
CA GLN A 137 8.97 3.17 -10.61
C GLN A 137 7.89 2.21 -11.11
N VAL A 138 6.70 2.74 -11.37
CA VAL A 138 5.57 1.97 -11.89
C VAL A 138 5.89 1.52 -13.31
N GLN A 139 5.80 0.22 -13.55
CA GLN A 139 6.04 -0.42 -14.84
C GLN A 139 4.73 -0.70 -15.57
N GLN A 140 3.71 -1.12 -14.84
CA GLN A 140 2.37 -1.40 -15.35
C GLN A 140 1.32 -1.11 -14.29
N VAL A 141 0.09 -0.88 -14.75
CA VAL A 141 -1.08 -0.66 -13.89
C VAL A 141 -2.19 -1.60 -14.35
N LEU A 142 -2.82 -2.27 -13.41
CA LEU A 142 -4.04 -3.05 -13.63
C LEU A 142 -5.20 -2.34 -12.92
N PHE A 143 -6.18 -1.87 -13.67
CA PHE A 143 -7.44 -1.39 -13.13
C PHE A 143 -8.38 -2.57 -12.96
N GLY A 144 -8.77 -2.86 -11.73
CA GLY A 144 -9.65 -3.99 -11.41
C GLY A 144 -11.11 -3.58 -11.30
N LYS A 145 -11.79 -4.00 -10.23
CA LYS A 145 -13.21 -3.73 -10.03
C LYS A 145 -13.46 -2.32 -9.53
N LYS A 146 -14.49 -1.66 -10.06
CA LYS A 146 -14.97 -0.38 -9.54
C LYS A 146 -15.45 -0.52 -8.08
N GLY A 147 -15.29 0.52 -7.29
CA GLY A 147 -15.70 0.52 -5.89
C GLY A 147 -15.17 1.75 -5.15
N LYS A 148 -15.43 1.81 -3.84
CA LYS A 148 -14.83 2.80 -2.94
C LYS A 148 -13.58 2.20 -2.28
N PRO A 149 -12.54 2.99 -2.00
CA PRO A 149 -11.35 2.48 -1.32
C PRO A 149 -11.67 2.09 0.12
N LEU A 150 -11.01 1.03 0.60
CA LEU A 150 -10.94 0.72 2.01
C LEU A 150 -10.02 1.74 2.67
N LEU A 151 -10.50 2.39 3.71
CA LEU A 151 -9.73 3.33 4.51
C LEU A 151 -9.43 2.75 5.88
N TYR A 152 -8.38 3.27 6.51
CA TYR A 152 -8.05 3.02 7.91
C TYR A 152 -7.80 4.36 8.59
N ALA A 153 -8.59 4.67 9.63
CA ALA A 153 -8.52 5.88 10.42
C ALA A 153 -8.96 5.58 11.85
N GLU A 154 -8.43 6.29 12.84
CA GLU A 154 -8.82 6.17 14.26
C GLU A 154 -8.75 4.73 14.82
N GLY A 155 -7.90 3.89 14.24
CA GLY A 155 -7.74 2.49 14.67
C GLY A 155 -8.78 1.53 14.08
N GLN A 156 -9.59 1.94 13.10
CA GLN A 156 -10.64 1.13 12.50
C GLN A 156 -10.71 1.27 10.98
N PHE A 157 -11.35 0.30 10.33
CA PHE A 157 -11.67 0.41 8.91
C PHE A 157 -12.81 1.40 8.69
N ALA A 158 -12.71 2.14 7.58
CA ALA A 158 -13.70 3.10 7.15
C ALA A 158 -13.90 3.03 5.62
N LYS A 159 -14.94 3.69 5.15
CA LYS A 159 -15.20 3.88 3.72
C LYS A 159 -15.48 5.36 3.44
N LEU A 160 -15.26 5.80 2.21
CA LEU A 160 -15.60 7.14 1.80
C LEU A 160 -17.13 7.36 1.87
N ALA A 161 -17.52 8.47 2.51
CA ALA A 161 -18.86 9.03 2.40
C ALA A 161 -18.72 10.39 1.69
N SER A 162 -19.65 10.69 0.77
CA SER A 162 -19.72 12.02 0.17
C SER A 162 -20.15 13.02 1.22
N LEU A 163 -19.51 14.17 1.27
CA LEU A 163 -19.99 15.30 2.06
C LEU A 163 -21.26 15.85 1.39
N ALA A 164 -22.25 16.26 2.19
CA ALA A 164 -23.55 16.70 1.70
C ALA A 164 -23.48 17.95 0.78
N HIS A 165 -22.35 18.65 0.78
CA HIS A 165 -22.08 19.87 0.00
C HIS A 165 -20.72 19.79 -0.75
N GLY A 166 -20.25 18.59 -1.03
CA GLY A 166 -19.01 18.42 -1.81
C GLY A 166 -19.26 18.79 -3.26
N GLU A 167 -19.04 20.04 -3.63
CA GLU A 167 -18.88 20.37 -5.04
C GLU A 167 -17.66 19.63 -5.59
N PRO A 168 -17.75 19.09 -6.83
CA PRO A 168 -16.56 18.56 -7.48
C PRO A 168 -15.51 19.67 -7.57
N LEU A 169 -14.26 19.30 -7.40
CA LEU A 169 -13.15 20.25 -7.57
C LEU A 169 -13.25 20.89 -8.96
N PRO A 170 -12.95 22.20 -9.10
CA PRO A 170 -12.88 22.83 -10.40
C PRO A 170 -11.95 22.04 -11.32
N GLU A 171 -12.35 21.88 -12.60
CA GLU A 171 -11.50 21.26 -13.60
C GLU A 171 -10.14 21.98 -13.65
N GLY A 172 -9.03 21.23 -13.60
CA GLY A 172 -7.68 21.76 -13.62
C GLY A 172 -7.04 22.00 -12.25
N LEU A 173 -7.75 21.78 -11.14
CA LEU A 173 -7.13 21.73 -9.81
C LEU A 173 -6.53 20.34 -9.59
N ASP A 174 -5.24 20.24 -9.85
CA ASP A 174 -4.46 19.04 -9.56
C ASP A 174 -3.93 19.12 -8.11
N TYR A 175 -4.65 18.49 -7.17
CA TYR A 175 -4.23 18.38 -5.77
C TYR A 175 -2.93 17.56 -5.58
N TRP A 176 -2.48 16.87 -6.62
CA TRP A 176 -1.32 16.00 -6.55
C TRP A 176 -0.01 16.71 -6.90
N GLY A 177 -0.08 17.94 -7.45
CA GLY A 177 1.10 18.74 -7.80
C GLY A 177 1.98 18.09 -8.89
N PHE A 178 1.35 17.31 -9.81
CA PHE A 178 2.06 16.64 -10.90
C PHE A 178 2.06 17.47 -12.19
#